data_6b9d130284266db7a93bfef7a7b1779d
#
_entry.id   6b9d130284266db7a93bfef7a7b1779d
#
_cell.length_a   1.000
_cell.length_b   1.000
_cell.length_c   1.000
_cell.angle_alpha   90.00
_cell.angle_beta   90.00
_cell.angle_gamma   90.00
#
_symmetry.space_group_name_H-M   'P 1'
#
loop_
_entity.id
_entity.type
_entity.pdbx_description
1 polymer ?
#
loop_
_entity_poly.entity_id
_entity_poly.type
_entity_poly.pdbx_seq_one_letter_code
_entity_poly.pdbx_strand_id
1 'polypeptide(L)'
;MVNDKEHSRAMGPMVNLTRQPAEGRSRDGGFRIGEMERDVMVAHGMSKFCRERMYNVSDKYAVHVCKKCGMIATYNNGDFGPMRAKPDMAVHYCHTCNNSTDFAYVEIPYAYKLMSQELQAINVVPRIITE
;
A
#
# COMPACT_ATOMS: atom_id res chain seq x y z
N MET A 1 -35.58 10.63 5.71
CA MET A 1 -35.26 11.73 6.64
C MET A 1 -33.74 11.83 6.78
N VAL A 2 -33.20 12.97 7.20
CA VAL A 2 -31.75 13.20 7.29
C VAL A 2 -31.06 12.22 8.21
N ASN A 3 -31.68 11.85 9.31
CA ASN A 3 -31.11 10.90 10.29
C ASN A 3 -30.86 9.51 9.73
N ASP A 4 -31.60 9.10 8.70
CA ASP A 4 -31.43 7.79 8.07
C ASP A 4 -30.34 7.80 6.99
N LYS A 5 -29.78 8.97 6.69
CA LYS A 5 -28.77 9.18 5.63
C LYS A 5 -27.40 9.57 6.15
N GLU A 6 -27.24 9.72 7.46
CA GLU A 6 -25.93 10.00 8.03
C GLU A 6 -25.00 8.80 7.87
N HIS A 7 -23.73 9.08 7.69
CA HIS A 7 -22.70 8.06 7.61
C HIS A 7 -21.36 8.61 8.09
N SER A 8 -20.68 7.85 8.91
CA SER A 8 -19.30 8.11 9.31
C SER A 8 -18.53 6.81 9.43
N ARG A 9 -17.24 6.88 9.16
CA ARG A 9 -16.35 5.73 9.27
C ARG A 9 -15.01 6.18 9.83
N ALA A 10 -14.47 5.44 10.78
CA ALA A 10 -13.07 5.56 11.22
C ALA A 10 -12.26 4.34 10.77
N MET A 11 -12.74 3.15 11.12
CA MET A 11 -12.16 1.87 10.71
C MET A 11 -13.30 0.92 10.31
N GLY A 12 -13.08 0.07 9.34
CA GLY A 12 -14.12 -0.85 8.86
C GLY A 12 -13.60 -1.80 7.78
N PRO A 13 -14.50 -2.48 7.05
CA PRO A 13 -14.15 -3.48 6.06
C PRO A 13 -13.36 -2.88 4.89
N MET A 14 -12.43 -3.66 4.37
CA MET A 14 -11.56 -3.31 3.24
C MET A 14 -11.82 -4.23 2.07
N VAL A 15 -11.64 -3.72 0.85
CA VAL A 15 -11.66 -4.53 -0.37
C VAL A 15 -10.43 -5.44 -0.41
N ASN A 16 -10.62 -6.74 -0.66
CA ASN A 16 -9.52 -7.71 -0.65
C ASN A 16 -8.46 -7.43 -1.72
N LEU A 17 -8.87 -7.03 -2.91
CA LEU A 17 -7.96 -6.84 -4.04
C LEU A 17 -7.07 -5.61 -3.87
N THR A 18 -7.65 -4.47 -3.54
CA THR A 18 -6.94 -3.18 -3.48
C THR A 18 -6.59 -2.75 -2.06
N ARG A 19 -7.14 -3.43 -1.05
CA ARG A 19 -7.03 -3.07 0.37
C ARG A 19 -7.43 -1.63 0.68
N GLN A 20 -8.30 -1.09 -0.13
CA GLN A 20 -8.94 0.21 0.12
C GLN A 20 -10.24 0.01 0.90
N PRO A 21 -10.76 1.05 1.60
CA PRO A 21 -12.04 0.98 2.24
C PRO A 21 -13.15 0.52 1.30
N ALA A 22 -14.07 -0.30 1.80
CA ALA A 22 -15.22 -0.75 1.03
C ALA A 22 -16.06 0.44 0.55
N GLU A 23 -16.79 0.25 -0.53
CA GLU A 23 -17.68 1.25 -1.09
C GLU A 23 -19.11 1.08 -0.54
N GLY A 24 -19.75 2.21 -0.26
CA GLY A 24 -21.15 2.26 0.11
C GLY A 24 -21.43 2.28 1.61
N ARG A 25 -22.43 3.04 1.98
CA ARG A 25 -22.89 3.20 3.37
C ARG A 25 -23.36 1.89 4.00
N SER A 26 -24.06 1.06 3.22
CA SER A 26 -24.59 -0.23 3.70
C SER A 26 -23.48 -1.22 4.08
N ARG A 27 -22.27 -1.03 3.58
CA ARG A 27 -21.10 -1.86 3.85
C ARG A 27 -20.16 -1.23 4.87
N ASP A 28 -20.57 -0.18 5.55
CA ASP A 28 -19.70 0.63 6.41
C ASP A 28 -18.44 1.09 5.65
N GLY A 29 -18.64 1.52 4.42
CA GLY A 29 -17.58 1.94 3.51
C GLY A 29 -17.15 3.39 3.70
N GLY A 30 -16.08 3.75 3.02
CA GLY A 30 -15.58 5.12 2.97
C GLY A 30 -16.14 5.92 1.79
N PHE A 31 -15.79 7.19 1.75
CA PHE A 31 -16.09 8.07 0.61
C PHE A 31 -15.00 7.95 -0.45
N ARG A 32 -15.41 8.14 -1.70
CA ARG A 32 -14.48 8.17 -2.82
C ARG A 32 -13.88 9.57 -2.98
N ILE A 33 -12.56 9.62 -3.04
CA ILE A 33 -11.83 10.79 -3.53
C ILE A 33 -11.44 10.51 -4.99
N GLY A 34 -12.14 11.14 -5.92
CA GLY A 34 -11.90 10.99 -7.34
C GLY A 34 -10.80 11.93 -7.86
N GLU A 35 -10.64 11.96 -9.19
CA GLU A 35 -9.66 12.82 -9.85
C GLU A 35 -9.92 14.31 -9.61
N MET A 36 -11.18 14.73 -9.63
CA MET A 36 -11.54 16.14 -9.44
C MET A 36 -11.24 16.61 -8.02
N GLU A 37 -11.49 15.78 -7.03
CA GLU A 37 -11.15 16.06 -5.62
C GLU A 37 -9.64 16.14 -5.42
N ARG A 38 -8.87 15.26 -6.08
CA ARG A 38 -7.41 15.35 -6.12
C ARG A 38 -6.94 16.67 -6.72
N ASP A 39 -7.53 17.08 -7.84
CA ASP A 39 -7.17 18.33 -8.55
C ASP A 39 -7.39 19.55 -7.67
N VAL A 40 -8.46 19.57 -6.90
CA VAL A 40 -8.72 20.62 -5.90
C VAL A 40 -7.64 20.65 -4.82
N MET A 41 -7.25 19.49 -4.29
CA MET A 41 -6.17 19.41 -3.28
C MET A 41 -4.84 19.90 -3.83
N VAL A 42 -4.52 19.56 -5.07
CA VAL A 42 -3.30 20.03 -5.76
C VAL A 42 -3.34 21.54 -5.98
N ALA A 43 -4.47 22.07 -6.42
CA ALA A 43 -4.65 23.52 -6.65
C ALA A 43 -4.47 24.34 -5.36
N HIS A 44 -4.88 23.80 -4.21
CA HIS A 44 -4.69 24.45 -2.91
C HIS A 44 -3.32 24.18 -2.26
N GLY A 45 -2.48 23.33 -2.85
CA GLY A 45 -1.16 22.99 -2.30
C GLY A 45 -1.22 22.16 -1.01
N MET A 46 -2.27 21.40 -0.79
CA MET A 46 -2.49 20.62 0.43
C MET A 46 -1.86 19.22 0.34
N SER A 47 -0.55 19.13 0.23
CA SER A 47 0.15 17.86 0.04
C SER A 47 0.02 16.89 1.22
N LYS A 48 0.10 17.38 2.44
CA LYS A 48 -0.06 16.55 3.66
C LYS A 48 -1.47 16.01 3.81
N PHE A 49 -2.48 16.82 3.52
CA PHE A 49 -3.88 16.41 3.54
C PHE A 49 -4.15 15.38 2.45
N CYS A 50 -3.63 15.58 1.25
CA CYS A 50 -3.73 14.62 0.15
C CYS A 50 -3.09 13.28 0.53
N ARG A 51 -1.89 13.30 1.11
CA ARG A 51 -1.22 12.08 1.60
C ARG A 51 -2.03 11.38 2.67
N GLU A 52 -2.58 12.10 3.63
CA GLU A 52 -3.42 11.51 4.67
C GLU A 52 -4.65 10.84 4.07
N ARG A 53 -5.41 11.52 3.22
CA ARG A 53 -6.67 11.04 2.68
C ARG A 53 -6.53 9.92 1.65
N MET A 54 -5.51 9.98 0.81
CA MET A 54 -5.31 9.02 -0.27
C MET A 54 -4.35 7.87 0.09
N TYR A 55 -3.66 7.97 1.19
CA TYR A 55 -2.68 6.98 1.60
C TYR A 55 -2.87 6.50 3.04
N ASN A 56 -2.66 7.37 4.05
CA ASN A 56 -2.62 6.95 5.45
C ASN A 56 -3.91 6.30 5.94
N VAL A 57 -5.06 6.83 5.57
CA VAL A 57 -6.39 6.32 5.96
C VAL A 57 -7.04 5.44 4.90
N SER A 58 -6.39 5.24 3.76
CA SER A 58 -6.88 4.43 2.65
C SER A 58 -6.19 3.07 2.61
N ASP A 59 -5.01 2.98 2.01
CA ASP A 59 -4.34 1.72 1.71
C ASP A 59 -2.84 1.73 2.06
N LYS A 60 -2.51 2.25 3.23
CA LYS A 60 -1.13 2.28 3.72
C LYS A 60 -0.51 0.88 3.73
N TYR A 61 0.62 0.75 3.07
CA TYR A 61 1.38 -0.48 2.98
C TYR A 61 2.88 -0.20 2.95
N ALA A 62 3.68 -1.18 3.31
CA ALA A 62 5.13 -1.06 3.28
C ALA A 62 5.76 -2.28 2.62
N VAL A 63 6.80 -2.06 1.87
CA VAL A 63 7.55 -3.11 1.17
C VAL A 63 9.04 -2.91 1.35
N HIS A 64 9.78 -4.00 1.18
CA HIS A 64 11.23 -3.96 1.06
C HIS A 64 11.61 -4.02 -0.42
N VAL A 65 12.42 -3.08 -0.85
CA VAL A 65 12.88 -2.94 -2.23
C VAL A 65 14.37 -3.21 -2.30
N CYS A 66 14.76 -4.04 -3.26
CA CYS A 66 16.18 -4.28 -3.52
C CYS A 66 16.83 -3.01 -4.09
N LYS A 67 17.87 -2.50 -3.44
CA LYS A 67 18.59 -1.30 -3.92
C LYS A 67 19.33 -1.51 -5.24
N LYS A 68 19.66 -2.75 -5.58
CA LYS A 68 20.38 -3.08 -6.82
C LYS A 68 19.49 -3.06 -8.06
N CYS A 69 18.30 -3.66 -7.99
CA CYS A 69 17.40 -3.79 -9.15
C CYS A 69 16.12 -2.97 -9.06
N GLY A 70 15.79 -2.43 -7.91
CA GLY A 70 14.58 -1.62 -7.71
C GLY A 70 13.27 -2.41 -7.66
N MET A 71 13.33 -3.73 -7.58
CA MET A 71 12.14 -4.60 -7.49
C MET A 71 11.75 -4.86 -6.04
N ILE A 72 10.48 -5.12 -5.82
CA ILE A 72 9.97 -5.53 -4.51
C ILE A 72 10.57 -6.90 -4.16
N ALA A 73 11.26 -6.96 -3.02
CA ALA A 73 11.90 -8.16 -2.54
C ALA A 73 10.95 -9.04 -1.72
N THR A 74 11.27 -10.31 -1.62
CA THR A 74 10.61 -11.22 -0.70
C THR A 74 11.04 -10.90 0.73
N TYR A 75 10.08 -10.75 1.61
CA TYR A 75 10.32 -10.52 3.03
C TYR A 75 9.57 -11.56 3.85
N ASN A 76 10.27 -12.16 4.80
CA ASN A 76 9.69 -13.04 5.79
C ASN A 76 10.12 -12.54 7.17
N ASN A 77 9.14 -12.26 8.02
CA ASN A 77 9.38 -11.75 9.37
C ASN A 77 9.79 -12.84 10.40
N GLY A 78 10.03 -14.06 9.92
CA GLY A 78 10.41 -15.18 10.79
C GLY A 78 9.21 -15.93 11.40
N ASP A 79 7.98 -15.62 10.99
CA ASP A 79 6.78 -16.37 11.39
C ASP A 79 6.71 -17.71 10.63
N PHE A 80 7.41 -18.69 11.11
CA PHE A 80 7.36 -20.06 10.61
C PHE A 80 6.48 -20.93 11.53
N GLY A 81 5.18 -20.89 11.34
CA GLY A 81 4.23 -21.76 12.05
C GLY A 81 4.04 -21.41 13.55
N PRO A 82 3.74 -22.38 14.41
CA PRO A 82 3.36 -22.14 15.81
C PRO A 82 4.48 -21.58 16.70
N MET A 83 5.68 -21.48 16.21
CA MET A 83 6.77 -20.81 16.93
C MET A 83 6.71 -19.31 16.63
N ARG A 84 6.54 -18.53 17.69
CA ARG A 84 6.53 -17.06 17.62
C ARG A 84 7.75 -16.54 16.87
N ALA A 85 7.51 -15.63 15.93
CA ALA A 85 8.53 -14.89 15.21
C ALA A 85 9.63 -14.41 16.15
N LYS A 86 10.86 -14.82 15.84
CA LYS A 86 12.03 -14.16 16.40
C LYS A 86 12.42 -13.05 15.44
N PRO A 87 12.40 -11.78 15.86
CA PRO A 87 12.75 -10.66 14.99
C PRO A 87 14.15 -10.81 14.36
N ASP A 88 15.04 -11.54 15.01
CA ASP A 88 16.39 -11.82 14.52
C ASP A 88 16.43 -12.80 13.34
N MET A 89 15.32 -13.46 13.01
CA MET A 89 15.22 -14.41 11.91
C MET A 89 14.50 -13.84 10.67
N ALA A 90 14.25 -12.54 10.63
CA ALA A 90 13.69 -11.90 9.45
C ALA A 90 14.64 -12.05 8.26
N VAL A 91 14.12 -12.57 7.16
CA VAL A 91 14.89 -12.81 5.94
C VAL A 91 14.35 -11.92 4.81
N HIS A 92 15.26 -11.18 4.19
CA HIS A 92 15.01 -10.43 2.97
C HIS A 92 15.76 -11.12 1.83
N TYR A 93 15.11 -11.28 0.70
CA TYR A 93 15.76 -11.90 -0.44
C TYR A 93 15.24 -11.34 -1.78
N CYS A 94 16.17 -10.99 -2.63
CA CYS A 94 15.89 -10.61 -4.01
C CYS A 94 16.33 -11.72 -4.95
N HIS A 95 15.38 -12.41 -5.57
CA HIS A 95 15.68 -13.52 -6.50
C HIS A 95 16.40 -13.08 -7.77
N THR A 96 16.16 -11.85 -8.23
CA THR A 96 16.76 -11.32 -9.46
C THR A 96 18.25 -11.03 -9.28
N CYS A 97 18.63 -10.47 -8.14
CA CYS A 97 20.02 -10.06 -7.86
C CYS A 97 20.78 -11.03 -6.95
N ASN A 98 20.11 -12.08 -6.44
CA ASN A 98 20.64 -12.93 -5.37
C ASN A 98 21.17 -12.12 -4.17
N ASN A 99 20.46 -11.06 -3.83
CA ASN A 99 20.83 -10.12 -2.79
C ASN A 99 20.04 -10.42 -1.51
N SER A 100 20.71 -10.46 -0.37
CA SER A 100 20.11 -10.73 0.93
C SER A 100 20.36 -9.64 1.99
N THR A 101 21.08 -8.58 1.63
CA THR A 101 21.58 -7.59 2.59
C THR A 101 21.23 -6.14 2.25
N ASP A 102 21.06 -5.80 0.99
CA ASP A 102 20.98 -4.42 0.52
C ASP A 102 19.54 -4.06 0.09
N PHE A 103 18.74 -3.65 1.07
CA PHE A 103 17.33 -3.33 0.89
C PHE A 103 16.97 -1.97 1.45
N ALA A 104 15.94 -1.35 0.86
CA ALA A 104 15.30 -0.16 1.38
C ALA A 104 13.87 -0.47 1.84
N TYR A 105 13.49 0.05 2.99
CA TYR A 105 12.10 0.03 3.45
C TYR A 105 11.35 1.19 2.84
N VAL A 106 10.30 0.91 2.09
CA VAL A 106 9.52 1.92 1.36
C VAL A 106 8.05 1.80 1.71
N GLU A 107 7.45 2.93 2.06
CA GLU A 107 6.00 3.04 2.27
C GLU A 107 5.32 3.42 0.95
N ILE A 108 4.41 2.58 0.49
CA ILE A 108 3.66 2.76 -0.76
C ILE A 108 2.17 2.45 -0.57
N PRO A 109 1.27 3.02 -1.39
CA PRO A 109 -0.10 2.56 -1.45
C PRO A 109 -0.17 1.10 -1.91
N TYR A 110 -1.06 0.31 -1.32
CA TYR A 110 -1.24 -1.09 -1.74
C TYR A 110 -1.70 -1.21 -3.20
N ALA A 111 -2.54 -0.27 -3.66
CA ALA A 111 -2.94 -0.19 -5.06
C ALA A 111 -1.74 -0.01 -6.00
N TYR A 112 -0.74 0.76 -5.61
CA TYR A 112 0.51 0.88 -6.39
C TYR A 112 1.29 -0.44 -6.41
N LYS A 113 1.38 -1.14 -5.30
CA LYS A 113 2.01 -2.47 -5.25
C LYS A 113 1.30 -3.45 -6.19
N LEU A 114 -0.03 -3.46 -6.16
CA LEU A 114 -0.85 -4.28 -7.05
C LEU A 114 -0.59 -3.94 -8.52
N MET A 115 -0.64 -2.66 -8.89
CA MET A 115 -0.36 -2.18 -10.24
C MET A 115 1.05 -2.58 -10.71
N SER A 116 2.04 -2.46 -9.84
CA SER A 116 3.43 -2.84 -10.13
C SER A 116 3.55 -4.33 -10.45
N GLN A 117 2.87 -5.19 -9.69
CA GLN A 117 2.87 -6.62 -9.93
C GLN A 117 2.09 -7.02 -11.18
N GLU A 118 0.99 -6.35 -11.48
CA GLU A 118 0.23 -6.55 -12.72
C GLU A 118 1.04 -6.15 -13.94
N LEU A 119 1.79 -5.05 -13.89
CA LEU A 119 2.71 -4.66 -14.96
C LEU A 119 3.81 -5.69 -15.18
N GLN A 120 4.36 -6.24 -14.11
CA GLN A 120 5.35 -7.33 -14.22
C GLN A 120 4.77 -8.57 -14.91
N ALA A 121 3.49 -8.87 -14.70
CA ALA A 121 2.82 -10.00 -15.37
C ALA A 121 2.75 -9.82 -16.90
N ILE A 122 2.76 -8.60 -17.40
CA ILE A 122 2.82 -8.29 -18.84
C ILE A 122 4.22 -7.90 -19.33
N ASN A 123 5.26 -8.31 -18.59
CA ASN A 123 6.67 -8.06 -18.91
C ASN A 123 7.11 -6.59 -18.87
N VAL A 124 6.40 -5.74 -18.13
CA VAL A 124 6.81 -4.36 -17.86
C VAL A 124 7.25 -4.25 -16.41
N VAL A 125 8.49 -3.89 -16.18
CA VAL A 125 9.07 -3.85 -14.83
C VAL A 125 9.23 -2.42 -14.34
N PRO A 126 8.34 -1.93 -13.48
CA PRO A 126 8.58 -0.67 -12.77
C PRO A 126 9.65 -0.88 -11.70
N ARG A 127 10.68 -0.07 -11.72
CA ARG A 127 11.79 -0.13 -10.76
C ARG A 127 11.71 1.07 -9.82
N ILE A 128 11.74 0.82 -8.53
CA ILE A 128 11.76 1.85 -7.49
C ILE A 128 13.24 2.13 -7.19
N ILE A 129 13.70 3.31 -7.58
CA ILE A 129 15.06 3.74 -7.32
C ILE A 129 15.09 4.36 -5.92
N THR A 130 15.95 3.84 -5.07
CA THR A 130 16.18 4.31 -3.71
C THR A 130 17.65 4.63 -3.50
N GLU A 131 17.93 5.67 -2.73
CA GLU A 131 19.29 6.04 -2.36
C GLU A 131 19.86 5.14 -1.25
#